data_5d2182d122b6356b6ca3d3554001f077
#
_entry.id   5d2182d122b6356b6ca3d3554001f077
#
_cell.length_a   1.000
_cell.length_b   1.000
_cell.length_c   1.000
_cell.angle_alpha   90.00
_cell.angle_beta   90.00
_cell.angle_gamma   90.00
#
_symmetry.space_group_name_H-M   'P 1'
#
loop_
_entity.id
_entity.type
_entity.pdbx_description
1 polymer ?
#
loop_
_entity_poly.entity_id
_entity_poly.type
_entity_poly.pdbx_seq_one_letter_code
_entity_poly.pdbx_strand_id
1 'polypeptide(L)'
;MKSIRIATIGTPSDYRSGLLPIIAQSLGYTVVWSTPKDADLEIIGAFAPEPAKPLRWCPKPLRPLLAKSMVSAPVNMGRRMRPLRLFHTFENLRHDHREADFALSFDLAVDCQRHLRHPYWMEMIDWSHEGIVGNTNPRFGALLTIEHLQRPLGAKFLSRERRALFFTSHLREPRATLLEALERILPVDKCGPYFDSSIVDHHQSGFTKLERLQTVGFNLCPENGMFPGYYTEKIPEAFFAGTLPITWCDSNVAVDFNPRAILNLAPMMQTRFAELALLLSDPKALAPFSDEALLIHAPSIEPLRQFMARVIADATS
;
A
#
# COMPACT_ATOMS: atom_id res chain seq x y z
N MET A 1 -10.25 -29.23 -10.81
CA MET A 1 -9.91 -27.84 -10.41
C MET A 1 -8.71 -27.45 -11.24
N LYS A 2 -8.70 -26.27 -11.87
CA LYS A 2 -7.54 -25.78 -12.61
C LYS A 2 -6.43 -25.41 -11.64
N SER A 3 -5.17 -25.55 -12.05
CA SER A 3 -4.04 -25.11 -11.22
C SER A 3 -3.22 -24.02 -11.93
N ILE A 4 -2.63 -23.13 -11.15
CA ILE A 4 -1.67 -22.14 -11.63
C ILE A 4 -0.41 -22.20 -10.78
N ARG A 5 0.75 -22.26 -11.43
CA ARG A 5 2.04 -22.25 -10.76
C ARG A 5 2.54 -20.81 -10.66
N ILE A 6 2.71 -20.33 -9.43
CA ILE A 6 3.13 -18.95 -9.14
C ILE A 6 4.52 -18.96 -8.51
N ALA A 7 5.40 -18.12 -9.02
CA ALA A 7 6.66 -17.76 -8.37
C ALA A 7 6.63 -16.29 -7.93
N THR A 8 7.35 -15.96 -6.87
CA THR A 8 7.51 -14.59 -6.39
C THR A 8 8.98 -14.23 -6.27
N ILE A 9 9.31 -12.99 -6.60
CA ILE A 9 10.65 -12.42 -6.45
C ILE A 9 10.57 -11.00 -5.88
N GLY A 10 11.29 -10.74 -4.78
CA GLY A 10 11.30 -9.41 -4.15
C GLY A 10 9.96 -8.96 -3.57
N THR A 11 9.09 -9.91 -3.24
CA THR A 11 7.85 -9.67 -2.49
C THR A 11 8.10 -9.80 -0.99
N PRO A 12 7.23 -9.23 -0.12
CA PRO A 12 7.25 -9.50 1.32
C PRO A 12 7.13 -11.00 1.64
N SER A 13 7.62 -11.41 2.81
CA SER A 13 7.61 -12.82 3.22
C SER A 13 6.20 -13.42 3.39
N ASP A 14 5.24 -12.59 3.76
CA ASP A 14 3.83 -12.92 3.97
C ASP A 14 2.97 -12.85 2.69
N TYR A 15 3.56 -12.50 1.55
CA TYR A 15 2.85 -12.36 0.28
C TYR A 15 2.04 -13.58 -0.14
N ARG A 16 2.47 -14.76 0.27
CA ARG A 16 1.80 -16.02 -0.05
C ARG A 16 0.43 -16.19 0.61
N SER A 17 0.18 -15.47 1.68
CA SER A 17 -1.12 -15.34 2.35
C SER A 17 -1.84 -14.02 2.05
N GLY A 18 -1.35 -13.24 1.07
CA GLY A 18 -1.93 -11.98 0.65
C GLY A 18 -3.12 -12.14 -0.29
N LEU A 19 -3.64 -11.01 -0.73
CA LEU A 19 -4.90 -10.93 -1.49
C LEU A 19 -4.84 -11.62 -2.86
N LEU A 20 -3.75 -11.47 -3.63
CA LEU A 20 -3.69 -12.00 -5.00
C LEU A 20 -3.81 -13.53 -5.09
N PRO A 21 -3.10 -14.33 -4.26
CA PRO A 21 -3.31 -15.78 -4.23
C PRO A 21 -4.75 -16.17 -3.88
N ILE A 22 -5.38 -15.45 -2.96
CA ILE A 22 -6.76 -15.71 -2.55
C ILE A 22 -7.74 -15.39 -3.69
N ILE A 23 -7.51 -14.32 -4.44
CA ILE A 23 -8.31 -14.01 -5.64
C ILE A 23 -8.15 -15.11 -6.69
N ALA A 24 -6.95 -15.63 -6.92
CA ALA A 24 -6.76 -16.75 -7.84
C ALA A 24 -7.56 -18.00 -7.39
N GLN A 25 -7.63 -18.26 -6.08
CA GLN A 25 -8.44 -19.34 -5.52
C GLN A 25 -9.94 -19.07 -5.72
N SER A 26 -10.42 -17.85 -5.49
CA SER A 26 -11.82 -17.46 -5.72
C SER A 26 -12.25 -17.59 -7.19
N LEU A 27 -11.30 -17.49 -8.12
CA LEU A 27 -11.48 -17.74 -9.55
C LEU A 27 -11.45 -19.24 -9.92
N GLY A 28 -11.38 -20.15 -8.94
CA GLY A 28 -11.41 -21.59 -9.13
C GLY A 28 -10.05 -22.23 -9.45
N TYR A 29 -8.94 -21.55 -9.18
CA TYR A 29 -7.59 -22.08 -9.38
C TYR A 29 -6.98 -22.56 -8.07
N THR A 30 -6.31 -23.71 -8.12
CA THR A 30 -5.38 -24.13 -7.05
C THR A 30 -4.04 -23.45 -7.29
N VAL A 31 -3.58 -22.62 -6.34
CA VAL A 31 -2.26 -21.98 -6.40
C VAL A 31 -1.20 -22.99 -5.97
N VAL A 32 -0.22 -23.21 -6.85
CA VAL A 32 0.96 -24.05 -6.60
C VAL A 32 2.20 -23.16 -6.63
N TRP A 33 2.86 -23.03 -5.49
CA TRP A 33 4.09 -22.25 -5.39
C TRP A 33 5.24 -22.98 -6.08
N SER A 34 5.96 -22.31 -6.96
CA SER A 34 7.02 -22.91 -7.77
C SER A 34 8.26 -22.01 -7.88
N THR A 35 9.28 -22.50 -8.58
CA THR A 35 10.43 -21.69 -8.97
C THR A 35 10.09 -20.86 -10.22
N PRO A 36 10.82 -19.74 -10.49
CA PRO A 36 10.58 -18.95 -11.70
C PRO A 36 10.68 -19.75 -13.01
N LYS A 37 11.49 -20.81 -13.06
CA LYS A 37 11.64 -21.65 -14.26
C LYS A 37 10.39 -22.48 -14.58
N ASP A 38 9.66 -22.85 -13.54
CA ASP A 38 8.51 -23.76 -13.66
C ASP A 38 7.17 -23.03 -13.49
N ALA A 39 7.20 -21.73 -13.24
CA ALA A 39 6.02 -20.91 -13.03
C ALA A 39 5.27 -20.63 -14.33
N ASP A 40 3.96 -20.52 -14.23
CA ASP A 40 3.10 -19.94 -15.25
C ASP A 40 3.06 -18.41 -15.10
N LEU A 41 3.05 -17.93 -13.85
CA LEU A 41 3.05 -16.52 -13.46
C LEU A 41 4.19 -16.22 -12.48
N GLU A 42 5.03 -15.23 -12.81
CA GLU A 42 6.05 -14.66 -11.91
C GLU A 42 5.57 -13.30 -11.39
N ILE A 43 5.41 -13.17 -10.08
CA ILE A 43 5.07 -11.91 -9.44
C ILE A 43 6.35 -11.23 -8.96
N ILE A 44 6.58 -10.02 -9.46
CA ILE A 44 7.77 -9.22 -9.17
C ILE A 44 7.37 -8.12 -8.20
N GLY A 45 7.93 -8.15 -6.99
CA GLY A 45 7.71 -7.13 -5.96
C GLY A 45 8.73 -5.99 -6.03
N ALA A 46 8.54 -5.02 -5.15
CA ALA A 46 9.38 -3.82 -5.04
C ALA A 46 10.85 -4.14 -4.75
N PHE A 47 11.11 -5.21 -3.99
CA PHE A 47 12.46 -5.59 -3.54
C PHE A 47 13.14 -6.59 -4.47
N ALA A 48 12.60 -6.82 -5.67
CA ALA A 48 13.25 -7.65 -6.66
C ALA A 48 14.62 -7.06 -7.04
N PRO A 49 15.68 -7.89 -7.17
CA PRO A 49 16.97 -7.41 -7.59
C PRO A 49 16.87 -6.74 -8.96
N GLU A 50 17.64 -5.66 -9.16
CA GLU A 50 17.73 -5.07 -10.50
C GLU A 50 18.27 -6.09 -11.49
N PRO A 51 17.72 -6.14 -12.72
CA PRO A 51 18.30 -6.98 -13.75
C PRO A 51 19.77 -6.60 -13.91
N ALA A 52 20.64 -7.61 -14.01
CA ALA A 52 22.07 -7.39 -14.21
C ALA A 52 22.26 -6.43 -15.40
N LYS A 53 22.89 -5.28 -15.15
CA LYS A 53 23.18 -4.32 -16.21
C LYS A 53 23.92 -5.08 -17.31
N PRO A 54 23.51 -4.95 -18.59
CA PRO A 54 24.21 -5.62 -19.68
C PRO A 54 25.70 -5.28 -19.60
N LEU A 55 26.53 -6.31 -19.70
CA LEU A 55 27.97 -6.24 -19.52
C LEU A 55 28.54 -5.00 -20.22
N ARG A 56 29.29 -4.19 -19.48
CA ARG A 56 29.89 -2.91 -19.94
C ARG A 56 30.76 -3.04 -21.17
N TRP A 57 31.19 -4.28 -21.54
CA TRP A 57 32.04 -4.57 -22.67
C TRP A 57 31.28 -4.67 -24.01
N CYS A 58 29.96 -4.70 -24.04
CA CYS A 58 29.19 -4.69 -25.28
C CYS A 58 29.40 -3.34 -26.00
N PRO A 59 30.01 -3.30 -27.19
CA PRO A 59 30.26 -2.07 -27.95
C PRO A 59 28.93 -1.29 -28.14
N LYS A 60 28.97 0.03 -27.91
CA LYS A 60 27.81 0.92 -28.02
C LYS A 60 26.95 0.73 -29.29
N PRO A 61 27.53 0.49 -30.50
CA PRO A 61 26.72 0.32 -31.71
C PRO A 61 25.87 -0.95 -31.75
N LEU A 62 26.20 -2.00 -30.96
CA LEU A 62 25.44 -3.25 -30.95
C LEU A 62 24.29 -3.26 -29.92
N ARG A 63 24.27 -2.29 -28.99
CA ARG A 63 23.21 -2.19 -27.95
C ARG A 63 21.80 -2.03 -28.52
N PRO A 64 21.54 -1.20 -29.54
CA PRO A 64 20.21 -1.09 -30.12
C PRO A 64 19.75 -2.33 -30.88
N LEU A 65 20.68 -3.08 -31.48
CA LEU A 65 20.40 -4.32 -32.19
C LEU A 65 20.02 -5.46 -31.23
N LEU A 66 20.75 -5.57 -30.11
CA LEU A 66 20.44 -6.56 -29.07
C LEU A 66 19.13 -6.22 -28.34
N ALA A 67 18.89 -4.94 -28.06
CA ALA A 67 17.61 -4.50 -27.46
C ALA A 67 16.42 -4.75 -28.41
N LYS A 68 16.56 -4.53 -29.71
CA LYS A 68 15.53 -4.82 -30.70
C LYS A 68 15.28 -6.33 -30.88
N SER A 69 16.31 -7.17 -30.77
CA SER A 69 16.14 -8.62 -30.87
C SER A 69 15.43 -9.23 -29.65
N MET A 70 15.45 -8.54 -28.51
CA MET A 70 14.71 -8.96 -27.31
C MET A 70 13.23 -8.52 -27.29
N VAL A 71 12.85 -7.57 -28.15
CA VAL A 71 11.48 -7.00 -28.19
C VAL A 71 10.60 -7.61 -29.30
N SER A 72 11.19 -8.34 -30.24
CA SER A 72 10.46 -8.93 -31.38
C SER A 72 10.71 -10.43 -31.55
N ALA A 73 10.39 -11.22 -30.53
CA ALA A 73 10.14 -12.63 -30.77
C ALA A 73 8.70 -12.78 -31.27
N PRO A 74 8.47 -13.41 -32.45
CA PRO A 74 7.12 -13.69 -32.91
C PRO A 74 6.42 -14.59 -31.91
N VAL A 75 5.15 -14.31 -31.62
CA VAL A 75 4.26 -15.19 -30.86
C VAL A 75 4.10 -16.49 -31.65
N ASN A 76 5.02 -17.41 -31.47
CA ASN A 76 4.81 -18.79 -31.89
C ASN A 76 3.89 -19.44 -30.86
N MET A 77 2.81 -20.07 -31.29
CA MET A 77 1.87 -20.89 -30.52
C MET A 77 2.56 -22.18 -30.01
N GLY A 78 3.63 -22.03 -29.26
CA GLY A 78 4.30 -23.04 -28.47
C GLY A 78 4.57 -22.46 -27.11
N ARG A 79 4.36 -23.26 -26.05
CA ARG A 79 4.56 -22.97 -24.62
C ARG A 79 5.53 -21.78 -24.39
N ARG A 80 5.07 -20.73 -23.70
CA ARG A 80 5.89 -19.52 -23.49
C ARG A 80 7.27 -19.91 -22.95
N MET A 81 8.32 -19.37 -23.55
CA MET A 81 9.70 -19.64 -23.12
C MET A 81 10.03 -19.05 -21.74
N ARG A 82 9.18 -18.18 -21.21
CA ARG A 82 9.30 -17.58 -19.87
C ARG A 82 7.93 -17.44 -19.22
N PRO A 83 7.83 -17.43 -17.89
CA PRO A 83 6.57 -17.13 -17.20
C PRO A 83 6.04 -15.76 -17.59
N LEU A 84 4.73 -15.58 -17.53
CA LEU A 84 4.12 -14.26 -17.58
C LEU A 84 4.53 -13.48 -16.34
N ARG A 85 4.87 -12.19 -16.48
CA ARG A 85 5.34 -11.35 -15.39
C ARG A 85 4.28 -10.32 -14.97
N LEU A 86 4.00 -10.28 -13.67
CA LEU A 86 3.17 -9.27 -13.03
C LEU A 86 4.03 -8.48 -12.04
N PHE A 87 4.23 -7.18 -12.29
CA PHE A 87 4.81 -6.29 -11.28
C PHE A 87 3.71 -5.87 -10.29
N HIS A 88 3.96 -6.07 -9.00
CA HIS A 88 3.06 -5.65 -7.93
C HIS A 88 3.84 -4.90 -6.85
N THR A 89 3.48 -3.65 -6.59
CA THR A 89 4.20 -2.80 -5.65
C THR A 89 3.29 -2.21 -4.57
N PHE A 90 3.79 -2.24 -3.34
CA PHE A 90 3.24 -1.54 -2.17
C PHE A 90 4.06 -0.31 -1.79
N GLU A 91 5.20 -0.11 -2.47
CA GLU A 91 6.11 0.99 -2.25
C GLU A 91 5.86 2.13 -3.24
N ASN A 92 6.43 3.31 -2.98
CA ASN A 92 6.34 4.45 -3.88
C ASN A 92 7.17 4.25 -5.16
N LEU A 93 6.78 3.24 -5.92
CA LEU A 93 7.37 2.85 -7.20
C LEU A 93 6.29 2.85 -8.28
N ARG A 94 6.63 3.34 -9.46
CA ARG A 94 5.69 3.46 -10.59
C ARG A 94 5.43 2.11 -11.23
N HIS A 95 4.28 2.00 -11.92
CA HIS A 95 3.86 0.80 -12.65
C HIS A 95 4.90 0.26 -13.66
N ASP A 96 5.76 1.14 -14.18
CA ASP A 96 6.81 0.85 -15.15
C ASP A 96 8.20 0.69 -14.52
N HIS A 97 8.29 0.66 -13.19
CA HIS A 97 9.57 0.53 -12.48
C HIS A 97 10.30 -0.79 -12.77
N ARG A 98 9.56 -1.83 -13.11
CA ARG A 98 10.09 -3.14 -13.50
C ARG A 98 9.53 -3.56 -14.85
N GLU A 99 10.34 -4.21 -15.67
CA GLU A 99 9.89 -4.82 -16.90
C GLU A 99 8.98 -6.02 -16.59
N ALA A 100 7.69 -5.88 -16.90
CA ALA A 100 6.66 -6.88 -16.67
C ALA A 100 5.61 -6.84 -17.78
N ASP A 101 4.85 -7.94 -17.93
CA ASP A 101 3.76 -8.02 -18.91
C ASP A 101 2.51 -7.30 -18.39
N PHE A 102 2.31 -7.28 -17.07
CA PHE A 102 1.23 -6.61 -16.35
C PHE A 102 1.75 -5.88 -15.12
N ALA A 103 1.01 -4.88 -14.65
CA ALA A 103 1.36 -4.16 -13.41
C ALA A 103 0.13 -3.85 -12.55
N LEU A 104 0.31 -3.99 -11.23
CA LEU A 104 -0.57 -3.48 -10.18
C LEU A 104 0.20 -2.41 -9.42
N SER A 105 -0.35 -1.20 -9.35
CA SER A 105 0.28 -0.10 -8.63
C SER A 105 -0.74 0.96 -8.18
N PHE A 106 -0.28 2.00 -7.53
CA PHE A 106 -1.09 3.13 -7.10
C PHE A 106 -1.29 4.20 -8.17
N ASP A 107 -0.62 4.10 -9.33
CA ASP A 107 -0.57 5.15 -10.34
C ASP A 107 -1.95 5.60 -10.81
N LEU A 108 -2.17 6.93 -10.80
CA LEU A 108 -3.31 7.57 -11.45
C LEU A 108 -3.07 7.72 -12.95
N ALA A 109 -4.16 7.79 -13.73
CA ALA A 109 -4.16 8.16 -15.15
C ALA A 109 -3.26 7.29 -16.05
N VAL A 110 -3.05 6.02 -15.71
CA VAL A 110 -2.42 5.05 -16.62
C VAL A 110 -3.52 4.36 -17.43
N ASP A 111 -3.73 4.82 -18.64
CA ASP A 111 -4.68 4.21 -19.59
C ASP A 111 -3.99 3.06 -20.35
N CYS A 112 -3.95 1.89 -19.71
CA CYS A 112 -3.37 0.69 -20.28
C CYS A 112 -4.09 -0.57 -19.76
N GLN A 113 -4.57 -1.42 -20.66
CA GLN A 113 -5.25 -2.68 -20.29
C GLN A 113 -4.36 -3.65 -19.49
N ARG A 114 -3.03 -3.46 -19.51
CA ARG A 114 -2.04 -4.26 -18.78
C ARG A 114 -1.69 -3.66 -17.41
N HIS A 115 -2.31 -2.56 -17.04
CA HIS A 115 -2.17 -1.94 -15.73
C HIS A 115 -3.53 -1.86 -15.03
N LEU A 116 -3.53 -2.10 -13.73
CA LEU A 116 -4.66 -1.77 -12.86
C LEU A 116 -4.15 -0.95 -11.68
N ARG A 117 -4.83 0.15 -11.39
CA ARG A 117 -4.62 0.86 -10.14
C ARG A 117 -5.22 0.06 -8.98
N HIS A 118 -4.35 -0.38 -8.07
CA HIS A 118 -4.73 -1.08 -6.85
C HIS A 118 -3.83 -0.58 -5.71
N PRO A 119 -4.22 0.50 -5.00
CA PRO A 119 -3.42 1.07 -3.92
C PRO A 119 -3.37 0.14 -2.71
N TYR A 120 -2.25 0.16 -2.00
CA TYR A 120 -1.95 -0.82 -0.93
C TYR A 120 -2.99 -0.89 0.18
N TRP A 121 -3.67 0.21 0.51
CA TRP A 121 -4.71 0.19 1.55
C TRP A 121 -5.85 -0.80 1.25
N MET A 122 -6.11 -1.09 -0.03
CA MET A 122 -7.14 -2.06 -0.43
C MET A 122 -6.77 -3.52 -0.08
N GLU A 123 -5.48 -3.81 0.10
CA GLU A 123 -5.03 -5.13 0.59
C GLU A 123 -5.49 -5.39 2.04
N MET A 124 -5.74 -4.33 2.81
CA MET A 124 -6.10 -4.40 4.23
C MET A 124 -7.61 -4.46 4.47
N ILE A 125 -8.42 -4.37 3.43
CA ILE A 125 -9.88 -4.43 3.54
C ILE A 125 -10.36 -5.88 3.75
N ASP A 126 -11.38 -6.03 4.57
CA ASP A 126 -12.16 -7.27 4.68
C ASP A 126 -13.10 -7.42 3.47
N TRP A 127 -12.71 -8.28 2.55
CA TRP A 127 -13.49 -8.60 1.35
C TRP A 127 -14.36 -9.85 1.51
N SER A 128 -14.59 -10.34 2.73
CA SER A 128 -15.35 -11.56 2.98
C SER A 128 -16.78 -11.51 2.41
N HIS A 129 -17.40 -10.32 2.42
CA HIS A 129 -18.72 -10.10 1.80
C HIS A 129 -18.73 -10.29 0.28
N GLU A 130 -17.59 -10.14 -0.35
CA GLU A 130 -17.36 -10.37 -1.79
C GLU A 130 -16.87 -11.80 -2.08
N GLY A 131 -16.88 -12.69 -1.07
CA GLY A 131 -16.41 -14.07 -1.18
C GLY A 131 -14.89 -14.24 -1.22
N ILE A 132 -14.13 -13.20 -0.85
CA ILE A 132 -12.67 -13.26 -0.70
C ILE A 132 -12.36 -13.43 0.80
N VAL A 133 -11.96 -14.63 1.19
CA VAL A 133 -11.72 -14.99 2.60
C VAL A 133 -10.29 -15.48 2.77
N GLY A 134 -9.63 -15.04 3.83
CA GLY A 134 -8.30 -15.54 4.23
C GLY A 134 -7.16 -14.54 4.12
N ASN A 135 -7.40 -13.32 3.59
CA ASN A 135 -6.43 -12.24 3.75
C ASN A 135 -6.34 -11.81 5.23
N THR A 136 -5.19 -11.28 5.62
CA THR A 136 -4.91 -10.91 7.01
C THR A 136 -4.16 -9.59 7.08
N ASN A 137 -4.28 -8.90 8.19
CA ASN A 137 -3.48 -7.73 8.52
C ASN A 137 -2.88 -7.88 9.93
N PRO A 138 -1.89 -8.77 10.10
CA PRO A 138 -1.36 -9.13 11.42
C PRO A 138 -0.64 -7.97 12.11
N ARG A 139 -0.05 -7.05 11.35
CA ARG A 139 0.65 -5.88 11.92
C ARG A 139 -0.31 -4.92 12.60
N PHE A 140 -1.46 -4.72 12.01
CA PHE A 140 -2.51 -3.87 12.59
C PHE A 140 -3.32 -4.63 13.64
N GLY A 141 -3.62 -5.90 13.41
CA GLY A 141 -4.38 -6.77 14.29
C GLY A 141 -5.83 -7.00 13.87
N ALA A 142 -6.28 -6.37 12.78
CA ALA A 142 -7.60 -6.57 12.21
C ALA A 142 -7.62 -6.21 10.72
N LEU A 143 -8.53 -6.78 9.96
CA LEU A 143 -8.91 -6.26 8.65
C LEU A 143 -9.82 -5.05 8.80
N LEU A 144 -9.77 -4.15 7.83
CA LEU A 144 -10.57 -2.92 7.80
C LEU A 144 -11.91 -3.21 7.14
N THR A 145 -13.02 -2.95 7.83
CA THR A 145 -14.34 -3.09 7.22
C THR A 145 -14.76 -1.79 6.52
N ILE A 146 -15.26 -1.91 5.30
CA ILE A 146 -15.72 -0.78 4.48
C ILE A 146 -16.80 0.01 5.26
N GLU A 147 -17.73 -0.71 5.88
CA GLU A 147 -18.79 -0.11 6.67
C GLU A 147 -18.26 0.78 7.80
N HIS A 148 -17.18 0.37 8.48
CA HIS A 148 -16.57 1.19 9.52
C HIS A 148 -15.93 2.45 8.94
N LEU A 149 -15.23 2.34 7.81
CA LEU A 149 -14.60 3.48 7.16
C LEU A 149 -15.60 4.46 6.51
N GLN A 150 -16.83 4.02 6.27
CA GLN A 150 -17.93 4.86 5.79
C GLN A 150 -18.74 5.50 6.91
N ARG A 151 -18.48 5.18 8.18
CA ARG A 151 -19.06 5.90 9.32
C ARG A 151 -18.20 7.10 9.70
N PRO A 152 -18.79 8.16 10.24
CA PRO A 152 -18.02 9.26 10.82
C PRO A 152 -17.02 8.79 11.86
N LEU A 153 -15.87 9.48 11.98
CA LEU A 153 -14.84 9.17 12.97
C LEU A 153 -15.42 9.17 14.40
N GLY A 154 -16.39 10.03 14.65
CA GLY A 154 -16.98 10.22 15.96
C GLY A 154 -16.12 11.05 16.91
N ALA A 155 -16.72 11.56 17.96
CA ALA A 155 -16.05 12.45 18.91
C ALA A 155 -15.10 11.72 19.89
N LYS A 156 -15.00 10.38 19.84
CA LYS A 156 -14.23 9.60 20.83
C LYS A 156 -12.76 9.99 20.87
N PHE A 157 -12.16 10.35 19.73
CA PHE A 157 -10.76 10.78 19.70
C PHE A 157 -10.50 12.05 20.50
N LEU A 158 -11.48 12.95 20.63
CA LEU A 158 -11.39 14.16 21.43
C LEU A 158 -11.34 13.89 22.94
N SER A 159 -11.89 12.76 23.41
CA SER A 159 -11.90 12.35 24.80
C SER A 159 -10.74 11.43 25.19
N ARG A 160 -9.97 10.96 24.20
CA ARG A 160 -8.76 10.14 24.44
C ARG A 160 -7.59 10.99 24.89
N GLU A 161 -6.53 10.30 25.33
CA GLU A 161 -5.30 10.96 25.70
C GLU A 161 -4.80 11.83 24.53
N ARG A 162 -4.54 13.11 24.84
CA ARG A 162 -4.09 14.10 23.87
C ARG A 162 -2.63 13.91 23.53
N ARG A 163 -2.35 12.87 22.82
CA ARG A 163 -1.05 12.36 22.43
C ARG A 163 -1.15 11.79 21.00
N ALA A 164 -0.06 11.80 20.27
CA ALA A 164 0.04 11.12 19.00
C ALA A 164 0.90 9.86 19.11
N LEU A 165 0.57 8.85 18.29
CA LEU A 165 1.49 7.75 18.00
C LEU A 165 2.18 8.02 16.66
N PHE A 166 3.45 7.62 16.55
CA PHE A 166 4.22 7.68 15.33
C PHE A 166 4.95 6.36 15.11
N PHE A 167 4.46 5.55 14.18
CA PHE A 167 5.09 4.30 13.77
C PHE A 167 5.97 4.52 12.56
N THR A 168 7.28 4.21 12.67
CA THR A 168 8.18 4.37 11.54
C THR A 168 9.35 3.41 11.56
N SER A 169 9.80 2.99 10.37
CA SER A 169 11.04 2.24 10.16
C SER A 169 12.24 3.11 9.80
N HIS A 170 12.02 4.40 9.53
CA HIS A 170 13.07 5.37 9.20
C HIS A 170 12.60 6.81 9.46
N LEU A 171 13.56 7.71 9.68
CA LEU A 171 13.29 9.12 9.96
C LEU A 171 13.84 10.04 8.83
N ARG A 172 13.73 9.60 7.58
CA ARG A 172 14.09 10.44 6.41
C ARG A 172 13.09 11.59 6.28
N GLU A 173 13.56 12.70 5.72
CA GLU A 173 12.69 13.82 5.43
C GLU A 173 11.53 13.42 4.49
N PRO A 174 10.33 13.98 4.69
CA PRO A 174 9.99 15.06 5.65
C PRO A 174 9.57 14.57 7.06
N ARG A 175 9.71 13.28 7.36
CA ARG A 175 9.23 12.69 8.63
C ARG A 175 9.89 13.32 9.87
N ALA A 176 11.18 13.64 9.79
CA ALA A 176 11.88 14.31 10.89
C ALA A 176 11.27 15.70 11.16
N THR A 177 11.08 16.49 10.13
CA THR A 177 10.46 17.82 10.21
C THR A 177 9.01 17.76 10.74
N LEU A 178 8.22 16.79 10.28
CA LEU A 178 6.83 16.59 10.72
C LEU A 178 6.75 16.18 12.19
N LEU A 179 7.63 15.27 12.61
CA LEU A 179 7.72 14.83 14.00
C LEU A 179 8.10 15.99 14.90
N GLU A 180 9.15 16.73 14.57
CA GLU A 180 9.59 17.89 15.35
C GLU A 180 8.49 18.95 15.47
N ALA A 181 7.76 19.23 14.39
CA ALA A 181 6.66 20.18 14.42
C ALA A 181 5.54 19.73 15.37
N LEU A 182 5.22 18.44 15.40
CA LEU A 182 4.17 17.89 16.26
C LEU A 182 4.61 17.81 17.73
N GLU A 183 5.86 17.42 18.02
CA GLU A 183 6.43 17.32 19.38
C GLU A 183 6.46 18.67 20.12
N ARG A 184 6.48 19.79 19.38
CA ARG A 184 6.37 21.14 19.98
C ARG A 184 4.97 21.44 20.51
N ILE A 185 3.95 20.68 20.11
CA ILE A 185 2.54 20.96 20.39
C ILE A 185 1.94 19.94 21.36
N LEU A 186 2.26 18.65 21.19
CA LEU A 186 1.74 17.56 22.01
C LEU A 186 2.76 16.41 22.13
N PRO A 187 2.64 15.58 23.17
CA PRO A 187 3.48 14.40 23.30
C PRO A 187 3.31 13.44 22.11
N VAL A 188 4.42 12.87 21.62
CA VAL A 188 4.43 11.88 20.56
C VAL A 188 5.12 10.61 21.03
N ASP A 189 4.39 9.50 21.08
CA ASP A 189 4.95 8.18 21.37
C ASP A 189 5.56 7.62 20.08
N LYS A 190 6.85 7.42 20.12
CA LYS A 190 7.65 6.96 18.97
C LYS A 190 7.76 5.44 19.01
N CYS A 191 7.29 4.77 17.96
CA CYS A 191 7.21 3.33 17.84
C CYS A 191 7.84 2.84 16.53
N GLY A 192 8.20 1.57 16.50
CA GLY A 192 8.69 0.90 15.30
C GLY A 192 10.21 0.76 15.23
N PRO A 193 10.71 0.06 14.18
CA PRO A 193 12.10 -0.39 14.12
C PRO A 193 13.16 0.71 14.15
N TYR A 194 12.79 1.96 13.81
CA TYR A 194 13.73 3.08 13.88
C TYR A 194 14.06 3.47 15.33
N PHE A 195 13.08 3.44 16.22
CA PHE A 195 13.25 3.89 17.61
C PHE A 195 13.58 2.75 18.56
N ASP A 196 13.10 1.55 18.24
CA ASP A 196 13.37 0.35 19.04
C ASP A 196 13.59 -0.84 18.09
N SER A 197 14.86 -1.19 17.89
CA SER A 197 15.28 -2.31 17.05
C SER A 197 14.86 -3.68 17.57
N SER A 198 14.46 -3.77 18.86
CA SER A 198 13.91 -5.01 19.44
C SER A 198 12.48 -5.27 18.96
N ILE A 199 11.79 -4.24 18.45
CA ILE A 199 10.45 -4.34 17.85
C ILE A 199 10.60 -4.61 16.35
N VAL A 200 11.23 -5.69 15.99
CA VAL A 200 11.32 -6.15 14.59
C VAL A 200 9.98 -6.72 14.13
N ASP A 201 9.21 -7.26 15.06
CA ASP A 201 7.88 -7.79 14.82
C ASP A 201 6.90 -7.24 15.86
N HIS A 202 5.79 -6.64 15.42
CA HIS A 202 4.75 -6.10 16.30
C HIS A 202 4.16 -7.16 17.24
N HIS A 203 4.30 -8.45 16.91
CA HIS A 203 3.92 -9.58 17.74
C HIS A 203 4.77 -9.74 19.02
N GLN A 204 5.99 -9.21 19.04
CA GLN A 204 6.88 -9.33 20.22
C GLN A 204 6.55 -8.35 21.35
N SER A 205 5.82 -7.28 21.05
CA SER A 205 5.44 -6.29 22.08
C SER A 205 4.16 -6.65 22.85
N GLY A 206 3.47 -7.74 22.51
CA GLY A 206 2.21 -8.16 23.12
C GLY A 206 1.00 -7.27 22.80
N PHE A 207 1.17 -6.21 22.00
CA PHE A 207 0.10 -5.30 21.58
C PHE A 207 0.15 -5.07 20.08
N THR A 208 -1.02 -5.13 19.45
CA THR A 208 -1.18 -4.77 18.04
C THR A 208 -1.11 -3.25 17.84
N LYS A 209 -0.86 -2.82 16.61
CA LYS A 209 -0.92 -1.38 16.27
C LYS A 209 -2.31 -0.80 16.56
N LEU A 210 -3.38 -1.56 16.31
CA LEU A 210 -4.76 -1.17 16.60
C LEU A 210 -4.95 -0.85 18.09
N GLU A 211 -4.56 -1.77 18.99
CA GLU A 211 -4.73 -1.57 20.43
C GLU A 211 -3.98 -0.33 20.93
N ARG A 212 -2.77 -0.07 20.43
CA ARG A 212 -2.02 1.15 20.77
C ARG A 212 -2.72 2.42 20.25
N LEU A 213 -3.16 2.41 18.99
CA LEU A 213 -3.86 3.55 18.42
C LEU A 213 -5.17 3.88 19.14
N GLN A 214 -5.87 2.87 19.66
CA GLN A 214 -7.12 3.07 20.41
C GLN A 214 -6.94 3.84 21.73
N THR A 215 -5.74 4.00 22.24
CA THR A 215 -5.46 4.73 23.51
C THR A 215 -5.28 6.24 23.31
N VAL A 216 -4.93 6.70 22.12
CA VAL A 216 -4.55 8.10 21.83
C VAL A 216 -5.52 8.78 20.88
N GLY A 217 -5.51 10.13 20.87
CA GLY A 217 -6.37 10.93 19.98
C GLY A 217 -5.85 11.01 18.54
N PHE A 218 -4.54 10.90 18.34
CA PHE A 218 -3.92 11.21 17.06
C PHE A 218 -2.93 10.14 16.60
N ASN A 219 -2.78 9.99 15.28
CA ASN A 219 -1.69 9.20 14.69
C ASN A 219 -0.94 10.04 13.65
N LEU A 220 0.36 10.29 13.89
CA LEU A 220 1.23 10.85 12.84
C LEU A 220 1.58 9.71 11.87
N CYS A 221 1.00 9.76 10.68
CA CYS A 221 1.07 8.68 9.69
C CYS A 221 1.42 9.18 8.27
N PRO A 222 2.55 9.88 8.09
CA PRO A 222 2.98 10.38 6.78
C PRO A 222 3.31 9.23 5.84
N GLU A 223 3.04 9.42 4.55
CA GLU A 223 3.46 8.46 3.53
C GLU A 223 5.00 8.40 3.38
N ASN A 224 5.51 7.35 2.74
CA ASN A 224 6.95 7.16 2.50
C ASN A 224 7.51 8.14 1.46
N GLY A 225 6.64 8.74 0.67
CA GLY A 225 6.97 9.72 -0.34
C GLY A 225 5.70 10.37 -0.88
N MET A 226 5.83 11.52 -1.52
CA MET A 226 4.71 12.24 -2.12
C MET A 226 4.64 11.92 -3.61
N PHE A 227 3.59 11.21 -3.99
CA PHE A 227 3.28 10.96 -5.38
C PHE A 227 1.75 10.87 -5.57
N PRO A 228 1.19 11.40 -6.69
CA PRO A 228 -0.24 11.31 -6.96
C PRO A 228 -0.77 9.88 -6.92
N GLY A 229 -1.73 9.62 -6.02
CA GLY A 229 -2.34 8.31 -5.85
C GLY A 229 -1.62 7.34 -4.91
N TYR A 230 -0.46 7.72 -4.35
CA TYR A 230 0.27 6.88 -3.40
C TYR A 230 -0.28 7.06 -1.99
N TYR A 231 -1.25 6.22 -1.66
CA TYR A 231 -1.86 6.16 -0.33
C TYR A 231 -1.83 4.71 0.14
N THR A 232 -1.34 4.51 1.36
CA THR A 232 -1.13 3.19 1.92
C THR A 232 -2.09 2.91 3.08
N GLU A 233 -1.85 1.84 3.81
CA GLU A 233 -2.63 1.42 4.98
C GLU A 233 -2.66 2.45 6.12
N LYS A 234 -1.75 3.39 6.14
CA LYS A 234 -1.49 4.28 7.29
C LYS A 234 -2.68 5.14 7.66
N ILE A 235 -3.32 5.75 6.66
CA ILE A 235 -4.48 6.62 6.86
C ILE A 235 -5.70 5.81 7.33
N PRO A 236 -6.13 4.74 6.61
CA PRO A 236 -7.33 4.03 7.02
C PRO A 236 -7.14 3.21 8.31
N GLU A 237 -5.95 2.73 8.63
CA GLU A 237 -5.70 2.07 9.91
C GLU A 237 -5.84 3.05 11.10
N ALA A 238 -5.32 4.27 10.97
CA ALA A 238 -5.49 5.31 11.99
C ALA A 238 -6.97 5.64 12.20
N PHE A 239 -7.70 5.86 11.11
CA PHE A 239 -9.13 6.17 11.14
C PHE A 239 -9.94 5.01 11.74
N PHE A 240 -9.69 3.78 11.32
CA PHE A 240 -10.35 2.58 11.84
C PHE A 240 -10.14 2.39 13.35
N ALA A 241 -8.98 2.73 13.85
CA ALA A 241 -8.70 2.73 15.29
C ALA A 241 -9.44 3.82 16.06
N GLY A 242 -10.14 4.74 15.36
CA GLY A 242 -10.82 5.89 15.94
C GLY A 242 -9.87 6.96 16.42
N THR A 243 -8.71 7.12 15.78
CA THR A 243 -7.77 8.24 15.95
C THR A 243 -7.82 9.15 14.75
N LEU A 244 -7.64 10.46 14.94
CA LEU A 244 -7.52 11.38 13.81
C LEU A 244 -6.19 11.14 13.09
N PRO A 245 -6.23 10.78 11.77
CA PRO A 245 -5.01 10.66 10.99
C PRO A 245 -4.38 12.04 10.75
N ILE A 246 -3.13 12.22 11.18
CA ILE A 246 -2.28 13.36 10.84
C ILE A 246 -1.27 12.85 9.81
N THR A 247 -1.45 13.21 8.56
CA THR A 247 -0.69 12.65 7.44
C THR A 247 0.11 13.70 6.67
N TRP A 248 0.93 13.24 5.76
CA TRP A 248 1.59 14.04 4.75
C TRP A 248 1.46 13.28 3.42
N CYS A 249 0.60 13.79 2.54
CA CYS A 249 0.30 13.20 1.25
C CYS A 249 -0.03 14.29 0.23
N ASP A 250 -0.08 13.94 -1.04
CA ASP A 250 -0.38 14.86 -2.11
C ASP A 250 -1.84 15.33 -2.13
N SER A 251 -2.14 16.31 -2.98
CA SER A 251 -3.47 16.94 -3.07
C SER A 251 -4.54 16.04 -3.71
N ASN A 252 -4.16 14.94 -4.36
CA ASN A 252 -5.12 14.03 -5.01
C ASN A 252 -5.73 13.01 -4.03
N VAL A 253 -5.51 13.17 -2.73
CA VAL A 253 -6.01 12.23 -1.70
C VAL A 253 -7.52 11.98 -1.79
N ALA A 254 -8.28 12.93 -2.35
CA ALA A 254 -9.71 12.80 -2.57
C ALA A 254 -10.10 11.65 -3.53
N VAL A 255 -9.16 11.09 -4.27
CA VAL A 255 -9.40 9.94 -5.14
C VAL A 255 -9.73 8.66 -4.34
N ASP A 256 -9.19 8.56 -3.12
CA ASP A 256 -9.39 7.41 -2.23
C ASP A 256 -10.10 7.79 -0.93
N PHE A 257 -9.72 8.92 -0.32
CA PHE A 257 -10.16 9.29 1.02
C PHE A 257 -10.76 10.69 1.05
N ASN A 258 -11.75 10.89 1.92
CA ASN A 258 -12.32 12.19 2.20
C ASN A 258 -11.26 13.11 2.85
N PRO A 259 -10.83 14.20 2.18
CA PRO A 259 -9.83 15.10 2.74
C PRO A 259 -10.25 15.78 4.06
N ARG A 260 -11.58 15.83 4.32
CA ARG A 260 -12.13 16.41 5.56
C ARG A 260 -12.02 15.46 6.76
N ALA A 261 -11.80 14.16 6.51
CA ALA A 261 -11.62 13.15 7.55
C ALA A 261 -10.17 13.01 8.04
N ILE A 262 -9.23 13.75 7.47
CA ILE A 262 -7.79 13.66 7.74
C ILE A 262 -7.17 15.06 7.92
N LEU A 263 -6.12 15.15 8.73
CA LEU A 263 -5.30 16.34 8.84
C LEU A 263 -4.04 16.17 7.98
N ASN A 264 -4.07 16.75 6.77
CA ASN A 264 -2.90 16.70 5.87
C ASN A 264 -1.95 17.88 6.15
N LEU A 265 -0.74 17.58 6.59
CA LEU A 265 0.29 18.55 6.92
C LEU A 265 1.04 19.11 5.69
N ALA A 266 0.87 18.53 4.50
CA ALA A 266 1.61 18.97 3.31
C ALA A 266 1.39 20.47 2.97
N PRO A 267 0.18 21.01 2.99
CA PRO A 267 -0.02 22.45 2.78
C PRO A 267 0.62 23.34 3.87
N MET A 268 0.64 22.84 5.12
CA MET A 268 1.15 23.60 6.27
C MET A 268 2.67 23.72 6.32
N MET A 269 3.40 22.93 5.53
CA MET A 269 4.86 23.04 5.45
C MET A 269 5.33 24.42 4.98
N GLN A 270 4.56 25.07 4.11
CA GLN A 270 4.88 26.40 3.58
C GLN A 270 4.81 27.49 4.66
N THR A 271 3.89 27.35 5.62
CA THR A 271 3.70 28.26 6.76
C THR A 271 4.50 27.83 7.99
N ARG A 272 5.39 26.82 7.84
CA ARG A 272 6.14 26.21 8.96
C ARG A 272 5.22 25.77 10.10
N PHE A 273 4.03 25.25 9.75
CA PHE A 273 3.03 24.75 10.70
C PHE A 273 2.49 25.81 11.68
N ALA A 274 2.46 27.08 11.29
CA ALA A 274 2.06 28.18 12.18
C ALA A 274 0.65 27.99 12.78
N GLU A 275 -0.30 27.46 11.99
CA GLU A 275 -1.68 27.20 12.41
C GLU A 275 -1.87 25.87 13.13
N LEU A 276 -0.92 24.94 13.09
CA LEU A 276 -1.08 23.60 13.61
C LEU A 276 -1.29 23.59 15.14
N ALA A 277 -0.55 24.42 15.86
CA ALA A 277 -0.66 24.53 17.31
C ALA A 277 -2.07 25.01 17.72
N LEU A 278 -2.60 26.01 17.04
CA LEU A 278 -3.95 26.54 17.31
C LEU A 278 -5.01 25.47 17.01
N LEU A 279 -4.92 24.82 15.84
CA LEU A 279 -5.85 23.76 15.43
C LEU A 279 -5.87 22.60 16.44
N LEU A 280 -4.70 22.06 16.78
CA LEU A 280 -4.62 20.93 17.71
C LEU A 280 -4.96 21.33 19.15
N SER A 281 -4.90 22.61 19.52
CA SER A 281 -5.20 23.07 20.89
C SER A 281 -6.68 23.30 21.15
N ASP A 282 -7.47 23.54 20.12
CA ASP A 282 -8.88 23.86 20.24
C ASP A 282 -9.77 22.66 19.87
N PRO A 283 -10.48 22.05 20.84
CA PRO A 283 -11.43 20.98 20.56
C PRO A 283 -12.53 21.40 19.56
N LYS A 284 -12.91 22.68 19.50
CA LYS A 284 -13.90 23.18 18.53
C LYS A 284 -13.34 23.15 17.11
N ALA A 285 -12.06 23.43 16.92
CA ALA A 285 -11.39 23.34 15.61
C ALA A 285 -11.26 21.87 15.17
N LEU A 286 -11.15 20.94 16.10
CA LEU A 286 -11.08 19.50 15.84
C LEU A 286 -12.47 18.83 15.66
N ALA A 287 -13.54 19.44 16.19
CA ALA A 287 -14.89 18.85 16.14
C ALA A 287 -15.35 18.49 14.71
N PRO A 288 -15.09 19.28 13.66
CA PRO A 288 -15.52 18.93 12.30
C PRO A 288 -15.01 17.59 11.80
N PHE A 289 -13.84 17.13 12.25
CA PHE A 289 -13.32 15.82 11.88
C PHE A 289 -14.17 14.66 12.44
N SER A 290 -14.90 14.90 13.53
CA SER A 290 -15.80 13.87 14.14
C SER A 290 -16.93 13.48 13.23
N ASP A 291 -17.40 14.38 12.38
CA ASP A 291 -18.59 14.21 11.56
C ASP A 291 -18.27 13.64 10.17
N GLU A 292 -17.01 13.44 9.88
CA GLU A 292 -16.53 13.02 8.57
C GLU A 292 -16.24 11.52 8.53
N ALA A 293 -16.75 10.85 7.49
CA ALA A 293 -16.35 9.49 7.12
C ALA A 293 -15.11 9.50 6.26
N LEU A 294 -14.25 8.49 6.40
CA LEU A 294 -13.04 8.38 5.58
C LEU A 294 -13.35 8.01 4.13
N LEU A 295 -14.26 7.06 3.93
CA LEU A 295 -14.70 6.64 2.59
C LEU A 295 -16.06 7.24 2.28
N ILE A 296 -16.13 8.06 1.22
CA ILE A 296 -17.40 8.60 0.70
C ILE A 296 -18.12 7.53 -0.13
N HIS A 297 -17.36 6.72 -0.87
CA HIS A 297 -17.86 5.63 -1.69
C HIS A 297 -17.21 4.32 -1.29
N ALA A 298 -17.98 3.23 -1.35
CA ALA A 298 -17.46 1.90 -1.12
C ALA A 298 -16.49 1.53 -2.26
N PRO A 299 -15.27 1.08 -1.96
CA PRO A 299 -14.40 0.49 -2.97
C PRO A 299 -14.96 -0.87 -3.43
N SER A 300 -14.51 -1.35 -4.58
CA SER A 300 -14.88 -2.67 -5.10
C SER A 300 -13.64 -3.49 -5.39
N ILE A 301 -13.69 -4.78 -5.08
CA ILE A 301 -12.65 -5.76 -5.42
C ILE A 301 -12.81 -6.29 -6.86
N GLU A 302 -13.95 -6.05 -7.48
CA GLU A 302 -14.28 -6.61 -8.78
C GLU A 302 -13.28 -6.21 -9.90
N PRO A 303 -12.78 -4.97 -9.99
CA PRO A 303 -11.73 -4.62 -10.95
C PRO A 303 -10.47 -5.49 -10.79
N LEU A 304 -10.05 -5.78 -9.54
CA LEU A 304 -8.88 -6.64 -9.30
C LEU A 304 -9.20 -8.10 -9.68
N ARG A 305 -10.40 -8.60 -9.37
CA ARG A 305 -10.83 -9.95 -9.76
C ARG A 305 -10.81 -10.14 -11.28
N GLN A 306 -11.36 -9.18 -12.02
CA GLN A 306 -11.37 -9.20 -13.49
C GLN A 306 -9.96 -9.08 -14.08
N PHE A 307 -9.14 -8.22 -13.51
CA PHE A 307 -7.76 -8.07 -13.92
C PHE A 307 -6.97 -9.37 -13.73
N MET A 308 -7.07 -9.99 -12.55
CA MET A 308 -6.41 -11.25 -12.25
C MET A 308 -6.94 -12.41 -13.10
N ALA A 309 -8.23 -12.42 -13.42
CA ALA A 309 -8.79 -13.42 -14.35
C ALA A 309 -8.11 -13.36 -15.73
N ARG A 310 -7.87 -12.15 -16.28
CA ARG A 310 -7.12 -11.96 -17.52
C ARG A 310 -5.67 -12.38 -17.39
N VAL A 311 -4.99 -11.92 -16.33
CA VAL A 311 -3.58 -12.28 -16.07
C VAL A 311 -3.40 -13.80 -16.00
N ILE A 312 -4.30 -14.50 -15.29
CA ILE A 312 -4.24 -15.96 -15.15
C ILE A 312 -4.56 -16.65 -16.48
N ALA A 313 -5.56 -16.18 -17.21
CA ALA A 313 -5.90 -16.74 -18.53
C ALA A 313 -4.71 -16.62 -19.49
N ASP A 314 -4.06 -15.47 -19.52
CA ASP A 314 -2.87 -15.24 -20.35
C ASP A 314 -1.66 -16.07 -19.86
N ALA A 315 -1.51 -16.30 -18.57
CA ALA A 315 -0.42 -17.10 -18.01
C ALA A 315 -0.56 -18.59 -18.31
N THR A 316 -1.82 -19.07 -18.46
CA THR A 316 -2.13 -20.51 -18.65
C THR A 316 -2.45 -20.86 -20.11
N SER A 317 -2.44 -19.90 -21.03
CA SER A 317 -2.54 -20.11 -22.50
C SER A 317 -1.18 -20.49 -23.07
#